data_15ee2c96b31d3f123b1dbe9f564701d3
#
_entry.id   15ee2c96b31d3f123b1dbe9f564701d3
#
_cell.length_a   1.000
_cell.length_b   1.000
_cell.length_c   1.000
_cell.angle_alpha   90.00
_cell.angle_beta   90.00
_cell.angle_gamma   90.00
#
_symmetry.space_group_name_H-M   'P 1'
#
loop_
_entity.id
_entity.type
_entity.pdbx_description
1 polymer ?
#
loop_
_entity_poly.entity_id
_entity_poly.type
_entity_poly.pdbx_seq_one_letter_code
_entity_poly.pdbx_strand_id
1 'polypeptide(L)'
;MIESLDIANLGVIASAHVEIGGGLVVVTGETGAGKTMVLSSLQLLLGARADAALVRSGADRLSVDGIFSVTEEVAARVEEAGGVVEGGELIVGRTVRAAGRSRAHLGSRPVPASALSEIVGSMVTIHGQADQVRLTGEAAQRRALDQFGGTAHAALVNEYREAFRAAVDAKHRLDALLGDASEREEELEDLRAALAQIESLDPQVGEEEELVREASRLTNVEDLRALMGVAQGFLKGDDRGDFSGAVESARSAYAQLDDASRFDEAVAEFAGRARSQALELDALADDIAVYLSRLDADPERLAQIHARRAAIKDVLRGRAADVESLLTWADDARARVDELSAPASDPEVVERELAAAQSLVLDVGARLTKARTRLARELAAGVNEELHALAMPDATLHIDLEATKPTSHGCETVVFRLQPHPHAPARPLGQGASGGELSRVMLGLELMLGRTEASSTFIFDEIDAGIGGQTATEVGARLKRLAKSRQVIVVTHLAQVAAFGDQHLVIEKTDGTTSVREVTGAEREAELTRMMGGDPHSQAARRHASRVLASAVSQSQG
;
A
#
# COMPACT_ATOMS: atom_id res chain seq x y z
N MET A 1 2.32 -8.80 -14.58
CA MET A 1 3.04 -9.79 -13.72
C MET A 1 4.38 -9.22 -13.33
N ILE A 2 4.96 -9.65 -12.21
CA ILE A 2 6.33 -9.29 -11.84
C ILE A 2 7.28 -10.26 -12.56
N GLU A 3 8.26 -9.75 -13.29
CA GLU A 3 9.22 -10.57 -14.03
C GLU A 3 10.57 -10.66 -13.33
N SER A 4 11.02 -9.55 -12.77
CA SER A 4 12.27 -9.55 -12.00
C SER A 4 12.24 -8.53 -10.87
N LEU A 5 13.12 -8.72 -9.91
CA LEU A 5 13.31 -7.87 -8.76
C LEU A 5 14.80 -7.71 -8.46
N ASP A 6 15.27 -6.49 -8.49
CA ASP A 6 16.62 -6.10 -8.10
C ASP A 6 16.59 -5.37 -6.77
N ILE A 7 17.30 -5.88 -5.79
CA ILE A 7 17.36 -5.32 -4.43
C ILE A 7 18.80 -4.98 -4.10
N ALA A 8 19.06 -3.75 -3.67
CA ALA A 8 20.37 -3.35 -3.19
C ALA A 8 20.28 -2.63 -1.84
N ASN A 9 21.10 -3.05 -0.89
CA ASN A 9 21.26 -2.45 0.44
C ASN A 9 19.97 -2.36 1.27
N LEU A 10 19.11 -3.37 1.19
CA LEU A 10 17.87 -3.45 1.97
C LEU A 10 18.07 -4.34 3.20
N GLY A 11 18.12 -3.76 4.39
CA GLY A 11 18.29 -4.48 5.64
C GLY A 11 19.51 -5.41 5.64
N VAL A 12 19.28 -6.72 5.68
CA VAL A 12 20.35 -7.74 5.64
C VAL A 12 20.79 -8.10 4.21
N ILE A 13 20.05 -7.69 3.19
CA ILE A 13 20.35 -7.94 1.77
C ILE A 13 21.31 -6.87 1.27
N ALA A 14 22.52 -7.28 0.87
CA ALA A 14 23.50 -6.38 0.24
C ALA A 14 23.14 -6.15 -1.23
N SER A 15 22.93 -7.23 -1.96
CA SER A 15 22.48 -7.24 -3.36
C SER A 15 21.79 -8.56 -3.64
N ALA A 16 20.65 -8.52 -4.33
CA ALA A 16 19.96 -9.70 -4.84
C ALA A 16 19.30 -9.34 -6.17
N HIS A 17 19.46 -10.24 -7.13
CA HIS A 17 18.69 -10.26 -8.37
C HIS A 17 17.86 -11.52 -8.39
N VAL A 18 16.57 -11.39 -8.67
CA VAL A 18 15.60 -12.47 -8.61
C VAL A 18 14.74 -12.42 -9.87
N GLU A 19 14.83 -13.44 -10.69
CA GLU A 19 13.86 -13.68 -11.76
C GLU A 19 12.61 -14.35 -11.17
N ILE A 20 11.45 -13.80 -11.45
CA ILE A 20 10.18 -14.27 -10.91
C ILE A 20 9.33 -14.79 -12.07
N GLY A 21 9.14 -16.09 -12.10
CA GLY A 21 8.34 -16.76 -13.11
C GLY A 21 6.82 -16.56 -12.94
N GLY A 22 6.08 -17.04 -13.92
CA GLY A 22 4.63 -17.20 -13.80
C GLY A 22 4.25 -18.37 -12.90
N GLY A 23 2.95 -18.51 -12.62
CA GLY A 23 2.45 -19.60 -11.79
C GLY A 23 2.70 -19.37 -10.29
N LEU A 24 2.99 -20.45 -9.57
CA LEU A 24 3.24 -20.42 -8.11
C LEU A 24 4.74 -20.31 -7.83
N VAL A 25 5.15 -19.15 -7.34
CA VAL A 25 6.52 -18.88 -6.89
C VAL A 25 6.58 -19.01 -5.38
N VAL A 26 7.43 -19.88 -4.88
CA VAL A 26 7.60 -20.11 -3.45
C VAL A 26 8.91 -19.52 -2.98
N VAL A 27 8.85 -18.75 -1.90
CA VAL A 27 10.00 -18.13 -1.24
C VAL A 27 10.19 -18.78 0.13
N THR A 28 11.33 -19.44 0.32
CA THR A 28 11.72 -20.09 1.58
C THR A 28 13.03 -19.53 2.12
N GLY A 29 13.47 -19.97 3.27
CA GLY A 29 14.72 -19.58 3.89
C GLY A 29 14.64 -19.65 5.42
N GLU A 30 15.76 -19.52 6.09
CA GLU A 30 15.81 -19.51 7.56
C GLU A 30 15.08 -18.31 8.17
N THR A 31 14.65 -18.46 9.42
CA THR A 31 14.06 -17.35 10.18
C THR A 31 15.13 -16.27 10.39
N GLY A 32 14.82 -15.02 9.96
CA GLY A 32 15.80 -13.92 10.00
C GLY A 32 16.75 -13.83 8.78
N ALA A 33 16.65 -14.74 7.81
CA ALA A 33 17.48 -14.70 6.59
C ALA A 33 17.12 -13.58 5.61
N GLY A 34 15.98 -12.88 5.79
CA GLY A 34 15.60 -11.76 4.92
C GLY A 34 14.29 -11.97 4.15
N LYS A 35 13.48 -12.99 4.47
CA LYS A 35 12.14 -13.19 3.85
C LYS A 35 11.28 -11.94 3.92
N THR A 36 11.19 -11.34 5.11
CA THR A 36 10.49 -10.06 5.33
C THR A 36 11.08 -8.92 4.48
N MET A 37 12.38 -8.96 4.17
CA MET A 37 13.01 -7.91 3.36
C MET A 37 12.60 -8.02 1.89
N VAL A 38 12.40 -9.23 1.35
CA VAL A 38 11.86 -9.42 0.00
C VAL A 38 10.42 -8.88 -0.07
N LEU A 39 9.60 -9.14 0.94
CA LEU A 39 8.26 -8.54 1.04
C LEU A 39 8.31 -7.02 1.17
N SER A 40 9.21 -6.50 2.02
CA SER A 40 9.40 -5.05 2.17
C SER A 40 9.85 -4.40 0.85
N SER A 41 10.65 -5.09 0.04
CA SER A 41 11.04 -4.59 -1.28
C SER A 41 9.83 -4.46 -2.21
N LEU A 42 8.95 -5.46 -2.23
CA LEU A 42 7.71 -5.41 -3.00
C LEU A 42 6.76 -4.32 -2.48
N GLN A 43 6.63 -4.17 -1.16
CA GLN A 43 5.84 -3.07 -0.56
C GLN A 43 6.36 -1.69 -0.96
N LEU A 44 7.68 -1.51 -1.02
CA LEU A 44 8.29 -0.25 -1.49
C LEU A 44 7.93 0.05 -2.95
N LEU A 45 7.91 -0.96 -3.83
CA LEU A 45 7.48 -0.82 -5.23
C LEU A 45 5.97 -0.54 -5.35
N LEU A 46 5.17 -1.00 -4.38
CA LEU A 46 3.74 -0.69 -4.28
C LEU A 46 3.46 0.70 -3.67
N GLY A 47 4.49 1.51 -3.44
CA GLY A 47 4.34 2.86 -2.92
C GLY A 47 4.23 2.97 -1.40
N ALA A 48 4.51 1.91 -0.65
CA ALA A 48 4.51 1.97 0.81
C ALA A 48 5.46 3.05 1.34
N ARG A 49 5.18 3.53 2.56
CA ARG A 49 6.01 4.53 3.22
C ARG A 49 7.44 4.04 3.32
N ALA A 50 8.37 4.84 2.83
CA ALA A 50 9.78 4.56 2.92
C ALA A 50 10.28 4.78 4.36
N ASP A 51 10.91 3.75 4.92
CA ASP A 51 11.58 3.85 6.22
C ASP A 51 13.10 3.79 6.02
N ALA A 52 13.79 4.83 6.47
CA ALA A 52 15.25 4.90 6.41
C ALA A 52 15.92 3.78 7.24
N ALA A 53 15.24 3.25 8.27
CA ALA A 53 15.73 2.12 9.04
C ALA A 53 15.88 0.82 8.21
N LEU A 54 15.23 0.75 7.05
CA LEU A 54 15.40 -0.36 6.10
C LEU A 54 16.72 -0.29 5.32
N VAL A 55 17.41 0.85 5.31
CA VAL A 55 18.72 0.98 4.66
C VAL A 55 19.75 0.15 5.42
N ARG A 56 20.50 -0.68 4.70
CA ARG A 56 21.57 -1.51 5.28
C ARG A 56 22.57 -0.66 6.04
N SER A 57 22.96 -1.10 7.23
CA SER A 57 23.98 -0.42 8.03
C SER A 57 25.27 -0.23 7.24
N GLY A 58 25.76 1.00 7.18
CA GLY A 58 26.95 1.38 6.43
C GLY A 58 26.71 1.73 4.94
N ALA A 59 25.46 1.63 4.45
CA ALA A 59 25.10 2.06 3.11
C ALA A 59 24.43 3.46 3.13
N ASP A 60 24.68 4.26 2.09
CA ASP A 60 24.08 5.60 1.93
C ASP A 60 22.62 5.53 1.47
N ARG A 61 22.26 4.45 0.79
CA ARG A 61 20.91 4.25 0.21
C ARG A 61 20.60 2.78 0.00
N LEU A 62 19.32 2.46 0.01
CA LEU A 62 18.78 1.26 -0.60
C LEU A 62 18.16 1.60 -1.96
N SER A 63 18.12 0.62 -2.87
CA SER A 63 17.30 0.67 -4.08
C SER A 63 16.60 -0.66 -4.29
N VAL A 64 15.38 -0.56 -4.79
CA VAL A 64 14.59 -1.70 -5.26
C VAL A 64 14.09 -1.32 -6.64
N ASP A 65 14.35 -2.15 -7.61
CA ASP A 65 13.89 -2.01 -8.97
C ASP A 65 13.17 -3.32 -9.38
N GLY A 66 12.02 -3.21 -10.04
CA GLY A 66 11.24 -4.36 -10.49
C GLY A 66 10.78 -4.16 -11.93
N ILE A 67 10.77 -5.23 -12.71
CA ILE A 67 10.23 -5.28 -14.06
C ILE A 67 8.86 -5.95 -14.00
N PHE A 68 7.87 -5.30 -14.61
CA PHE A 68 6.49 -5.76 -14.64
C PHE A 68 5.99 -5.85 -16.08
N SER A 69 5.45 -6.99 -16.48
CA SER A 69 4.65 -7.04 -17.69
C SER A 69 3.28 -6.40 -17.45
N VAL A 70 2.88 -5.50 -18.34
CA VAL A 70 1.66 -4.72 -18.20
C VAL A 70 0.74 -4.88 -19.41
N THR A 71 -0.56 -4.67 -19.19
CA THR A 71 -1.57 -4.61 -20.27
C THR A 71 -1.58 -3.22 -20.91
N GLU A 72 -2.18 -3.10 -22.09
CA GLU A 72 -2.36 -1.80 -22.77
C GLU A 72 -3.10 -0.77 -21.91
N GLU A 73 -4.10 -1.23 -21.13
CA GLU A 73 -4.86 -0.37 -20.20
C GLU A 73 -3.96 0.21 -19.11
N VAL A 74 -3.11 -0.63 -18.51
CA VAL A 74 -2.15 -0.18 -17.48
C VAL A 74 -1.08 0.71 -18.11
N ALA A 75 -0.61 0.39 -19.33
CA ALA A 75 0.35 1.20 -20.04
C ALA A 75 -0.17 2.64 -20.27
N ALA A 76 -1.43 2.79 -20.69
CA ALA A 76 -2.06 4.10 -20.85
C ALA A 76 -2.06 4.90 -19.54
N ARG A 77 -2.41 4.27 -18.42
CA ARG A 77 -2.40 4.92 -17.08
C ARG A 77 -0.98 5.29 -16.62
N VAL A 78 0.03 4.50 -16.99
CA VAL A 78 1.44 4.82 -16.72
C VAL A 78 1.85 6.07 -17.49
N GLU A 79 1.46 6.18 -18.76
CA GLU A 79 1.75 7.33 -19.61
C GLU A 79 1.05 8.60 -19.10
N GLU A 80 -0.21 8.50 -18.67
CA GLU A 80 -0.95 9.61 -18.04
C GLU A 80 -0.25 10.09 -16.76
N ALA A 81 0.33 9.19 -15.98
CA ALA A 81 1.13 9.53 -14.80
C ALA A 81 2.54 10.05 -15.14
N GLY A 82 2.88 10.20 -16.43
CA GLY A 82 4.17 10.67 -16.89
C GLY A 82 5.26 9.60 -16.94
N GLY A 83 4.94 8.33 -16.74
CA GLY A 83 5.84 7.20 -16.86
C GLY A 83 6.08 6.78 -18.32
N VAL A 84 6.86 5.74 -18.53
CA VAL A 84 7.15 5.16 -19.86
C VAL A 84 7.05 3.64 -19.78
N VAL A 85 6.39 3.02 -20.76
CA VAL A 85 6.35 1.57 -20.95
C VAL A 85 7.07 1.23 -22.25
N GLU A 86 7.97 0.28 -22.24
CA GLU A 86 8.73 -0.16 -23.40
C GLU A 86 8.47 -1.65 -23.67
N GLY A 87 7.96 -1.96 -24.85
CA GLY A 87 7.72 -3.36 -25.26
C GLY A 87 6.72 -4.14 -24.40
N GLY A 88 5.83 -3.46 -23.65
CA GLY A 88 4.90 -4.10 -22.72
C GLY A 88 5.51 -4.33 -21.32
N GLU A 89 6.73 -3.88 -21.08
CA GLU A 89 7.43 -3.93 -19.81
C GLU A 89 7.44 -2.55 -19.12
N LEU A 90 7.15 -2.54 -17.84
CA LEU A 90 7.22 -1.38 -16.97
C LEU A 90 8.32 -1.58 -15.93
N ILE A 91 9.31 -0.71 -15.94
CA ILE A 91 10.34 -0.65 -14.89
C ILE A 91 9.81 0.22 -13.75
N VAL A 92 9.73 -0.34 -12.57
CA VAL A 92 9.32 0.36 -11.35
C VAL A 92 10.49 0.43 -10.40
N GLY A 93 10.87 1.63 -9.98
CA GLY A 93 12.02 1.82 -9.11
C GLY A 93 11.67 2.58 -7.83
N ARG A 94 12.33 2.18 -6.73
CA ARG A 94 12.24 2.87 -5.43
C ARG A 94 13.62 3.01 -4.82
N THR A 95 14.03 4.23 -4.53
CA THR A 95 15.30 4.51 -3.83
C THR A 95 14.98 5.22 -2.52
N VAL A 96 15.56 4.75 -1.42
CA VAL A 96 15.47 5.38 -0.10
C VAL A 96 16.86 5.68 0.40
N ARG A 97 17.14 6.92 0.79
CA ARG A 97 18.42 7.33 1.36
C ARG A 97 18.42 7.17 2.89
N ALA A 98 19.55 6.82 3.46
CA ALA A 98 19.71 6.78 4.92
C ALA A 98 19.37 8.12 5.59
N ALA A 99 19.54 9.23 4.87
CA ALA A 99 19.15 10.59 5.29
C ALA A 99 17.66 10.92 5.07
N GLY A 100 16.79 9.92 4.84
CA GLY A 100 15.33 10.05 4.89
C GLY A 100 14.61 10.40 3.60
N ARG A 101 15.28 10.80 2.52
CA ARG A 101 14.61 11.08 1.23
C ARG A 101 14.37 9.79 0.44
N SER A 102 13.18 9.65 -0.13
CA SER A 102 12.89 8.56 -1.08
C SER A 102 12.48 9.10 -2.45
N ARG A 103 12.76 8.32 -3.49
CA ARG A 103 12.35 8.60 -4.86
C ARG A 103 11.68 7.39 -5.46
N ALA A 104 10.64 7.60 -6.23
CA ALA A 104 9.96 6.59 -7.00
C ALA A 104 10.11 6.87 -8.49
N HIS A 105 10.12 5.82 -9.30
CA HIS A 105 10.25 5.89 -10.75
C HIS A 105 9.28 4.92 -11.42
N LEU A 106 8.66 5.37 -12.51
CA LEU A 106 7.90 4.56 -13.45
C LEU A 106 8.52 4.73 -14.85
N GLY A 107 9.03 3.64 -15.44
CA GLY A 107 9.69 3.67 -16.73
C GLY A 107 10.83 4.69 -16.75
N SER A 108 11.75 4.62 -15.81
CA SER A 108 12.91 5.53 -15.68
C SER A 108 12.56 7.01 -15.39
N ARG A 109 11.28 7.38 -15.26
CA ARG A 109 10.84 8.72 -14.93
C ARG A 109 10.49 8.86 -13.46
N PRO A 110 10.91 9.96 -12.79
CA PRO A 110 10.54 10.20 -11.41
C PRO A 110 9.05 10.51 -11.30
N VAL A 111 8.38 9.84 -10.36
CA VAL A 111 6.96 10.02 -10.07
C VAL A 111 6.75 10.12 -8.57
N PRO A 112 5.61 10.66 -8.10
CA PRO A 112 5.20 10.55 -6.71
C PRO A 112 5.02 9.08 -6.29
N ALA A 113 5.23 8.78 -5.01
CA ALA A 113 5.03 7.41 -4.49
C ALA A 113 3.56 6.95 -4.58
N SER A 114 2.60 7.89 -4.56
CA SER A 114 1.18 7.62 -4.76
C SER A 114 0.89 7.02 -6.14
N ALA A 115 1.59 7.45 -7.18
CA ALA A 115 1.46 6.87 -8.52
C ALA A 115 1.85 5.38 -8.54
N LEU A 116 2.84 4.97 -7.71
CA LEU A 116 3.15 3.55 -7.53
C LEU A 116 1.97 2.81 -6.87
N SER A 117 1.38 3.40 -5.82
CA SER A 117 0.25 2.77 -5.13
C SER A 117 -0.97 2.63 -6.03
N GLU A 118 -1.22 3.60 -6.88
CA GLU A 118 -2.34 3.61 -7.80
C GLU A 118 -2.14 2.63 -8.96
N ILE A 119 -0.98 2.67 -9.62
CA ILE A 119 -0.72 1.88 -10.82
C ILE A 119 -0.25 0.48 -10.46
N VAL A 120 0.87 0.34 -9.74
CA VAL A 120 1.44 -0.96 -9.38
C VAL A 120 0.53 -1.68 -8.38
N GLY A 121 -0.05 -0.93 -7.45
CA GLY A 121 -1.03 -1.45 -6.52
C GLY A 121 -2.30 -2.00 -7.19
N SER A 122 -2.67 -1.58 -8.40
CA SER A 122 -3.78 -2.21 -9.13
C SER A 122 -3.40 -3.58 -9.73
N MET A 123 -2.11 -3.83 -9.98
CA MET A 123 -1.59 -5.07 -10.58
C MET A 123 -1.17 -6.10 -9.54
N VAL A 124 -0.77 -5.67 -8.34
CA VAL A 124 -0.22 -6.54 -7.30
C VAL A 124 -0.99 -6.37 -6.00
N THR A 125 -1.39 -7.47 -5.40
CA THR A 125 -2.06 -7.50 -4.10
C THR A 125 -1.24 -8.31 -3.11
N ILE A 126 -0.89 -7.69 -1.96
CA ILE A 126 -0.19 -8.39 -0.87
C ILE A 126 -1.23 -8.76 0.21
N HIS A 127 -1.26 -10.02 0.60
CA HIS A 127 -2.07 -10.53 1.70
C HIS A 127 -1.15 -10.87 2.89
N GLY A 128 -1.15 -10.03 3.93
CA GLY A 128 -0.33 -10.20 5.14
C GLY A 128 -0.63 -9.13 6.19
N GLN A 129 0.11 -9.10 7.30
CA GLN A 129 -0.15 -8.20 8.44
C GLN A 129 -0.18 -6.70 8.10
N ALA A 130 0.50 -6.26 7.06
CA ALA A 130 0.63 -4.83 6.73
C ALA A 130 -0.46 -4.29 5.79
N ASP A 131 -1.17 -5.16 5.05
CA ASP A 131 -2.12 -4.75 3.99
C ASP A 131 -3.59 -5.15 4.24
N GLN A 132 -3.97 -5.28 5.50
CA GLN A 132 -5.35 -5.60 5.92
C GLN A 132 -6.43 -4.61 5.41
N VAL A 133 -6.02 -3.55 4.69
CA VAL A 133 -6.86 -2.38 4.40
C VAL A 133 -7.78 -2.56 3.18
N ARG A 134 -7.45 -3.42 2.20
CA ARG A 134 -8.17 -3.41 0.90
C ARG A 134 -9.59 -3.99 0.92
N LEU A 135 -9.85 -5.04 1.69
CA LEU A 135 -11.21 -5.64 1.82
C LEU A 135 -11.89 -5.37 3.17
N THR A 136 -11.32 -4.49 4.02
CA THR A 136 -11.94 -4.11 5.29
C THR A 136 -12.97 -2.99 5.14
N GLY A 137 -12.89 -2.19 4.07
CA GLY A 137 -13.82 -1.11 3.79
C GLY A 137 -15.09 -1.59 3.07
N GLU A 138 -16.26 -1.08 3.48
CA GLU A 138 -17.59 -1.41 2.92
C GLU A 138 -17.65 -1.24 1.40
N ALA A 139 -17.05 -0.16 0.88
CA ALA A 139 -17.00 0.11 -0.55
C ALA A 139 -16.22 -0.96 -1.33
N ALA A 140 -15.11 -1.46 -0.76
CA ALA A 140 -14.33 -2.54 -1.36
C ALA A 140 -15.06 -3.87 -1.32
N GLN A 141 -15.73 -4.17 -0.20
CA GLN A 141 -16.53 -5.39 -0.04
C GLN A 141 -17.71 -5.41 -1.02
N ARG A 142 -18.39 -4.28 -1.18
CA ARG A 142 -19.45 -4.14 -2.19
C ARG A 142 -18.90 -4.35 -3.60
N ARG A 143 -17.78 -3.69 -3.95
CA ARG A 143 -17.17 -3.88 -5.28
C ARG A 143 -16.80 -5.33 -5.54
N ALA A 144 -16.21 -6.02 -4.56
CA ALA A 144 -15.88 -7.44 -4.68
C ALA A 144 -17.12 -8.30 -4.94
N LEU A 145 -18.21 -8.05 -4.21
CA LEU A 145 -19.49 -8.74 -4.44
C LEU A 145 -20.07 -8.44 -5.83
N ASP A 146 -20.07 -7.17 -6.24
CA ASP A 146 -20.58 -6.74 -7.55
C ASP A 146 -19.75 -7.35 -8.69
N GLN A 147 -18.43 -7.42 -8.53
CA GLN A 147 -17.51 -8.03 -9.48
C GLN A 147 -17.72 -9.56 -9.60
N PHE A 148 -17.99 -10.24 -8.49
CA PHE A 148 -18.33 -11.67 -8.50
C PHE A 148 -19.58 -11.96 -9.35
N GLY A 149 -20.52 -11.01 -9.43
CA GLY A 149 -21.73 -11.11 -10.24
C GLY A 149 -21.51 -11.03 -11.76
N GLY A 150 -20.31 -10.64 -12.20
CA GLY A 150 -19.95 -10.58 -13.62
C GLY A 150 -20.71 -9.51 -14.42
N THR A 151 -20.63 -9.61 -15.76
CA THR A 151 -21.14 -8.57 -16.69
C THR A 151 -22.65 -8.32 -16.57
N ALA A 152 -23.44 -9.37 -16.36
CA ALA A 152 -24.91 -9.22 -16.21
C ALA A 152 -25.28 -8.44 -14.96
N HIS A 153 -24.54 -8.65 -13.86
CA HIS A 153 -24.75 -7.90 -12.61
C HIS A 153 -24.25 -6.45 -12.75
N ALA A 154 -23.11 -6.23 -13.41
CA ALA A 154 -22.58 -4.89 -13.69
C ALA A 154 -23.59 -4.04 -14.49
N ALA A 155 -24.30 -4.64 -15.45
CA ALA A 155 -25.37 -3.95 -16.17
C ALA A 155 -26.51 -3.49 -15.23
N LEU A 156 -26.90 -4.34 -14.26
CA LEU A 156 -27.92 -3.98 -13.27
C LEU A 156 -27.45 -2.88 -12.31
N VAL A 157 -26.18 -2.91 -11.91
CA VAL A 157 -25.58 -1.84 -11.11
C VAL A 157 -25.61 -0.51 -11.85
N ASN A 158 -25.31 -0.51 -13.15
CA ASN A 158 -25.35 0.70 -13.98
C ASN A 158 -26.80 1.19 -14.17
N GLU A 159 -27.74 0.28 -14.44
CA GLU A 159 -29.18 0.63 -14.52
C GLU A 159 -29.65 1.32 -13.23
N TYR A 160 -29.22 0.82 -12.06
CA TYR A 160 -29.53 1.45 -10.78
C TYR A 160 -28.92 2.85 -10.66
N ARG A 161 -27.65 3.01 -11.03
CA ARG A 161 -26.97 4.31 -10.97
C ARG A 161 -27.65 5.36 -11.85
N GLU A 162 -28.06 4.97 -13.04
CA GLU A 162 -28.79 5.85 -13.98
C GLU A 162 -30.16 6.23 -13.40
N ALA A 163 -30.90 5.28 -12.83
CA ALA A 163 -32.19 5.55 -12.19
C ALA A 163 -32.03 6.49 -10.99
N PHE A 164 -31.01 6.24 -10.15
CA PHE A 164 -30.72 7.09 -8.99
C PHE A 164 -30.35 8.51 -9.39
N ARG A 165 -29.49 8.66 -10.40
CA ARG A 165 -29.12 9.98 -10.95
C ARG A 165 -30.35 10.71 -11.46
N ALA A 166 -31.20 10.05 -12.25
CA ALA A 166 -32.44 10.64 -12.77
C ALA A 166 -33.38 11.13 -11.65
N ALA A 167 -33.47 10.38 -10.53
CA ALA A 167 -34.27 10.81 -9.38
C ALA A 167 -33.67 12.01 -8.65
N VAL A 168 -32.34 12.05 -8.50
CA VAL A 168 -31.64 13.21 -7.94
C VAL A 168 -31.85 14.44 -8.81
N ASP A 169 -31.66 14.29 -10.13
CA ASP A 169 -31.84 15.37 -11.09
C ASP A 169 -33.29 15.92 -11.10
N ALA A 170 -34.30 15.02 -11.07
CA ALA A 170 -35.70 15.42 -10.97
C ALA A 170 -36.01 16.13 -9.66
N LYS A 171 -35.43 15.66 -8.54
CA LYS A 171 -35.58 16.33 -7.24
C LYS A 171 -35.00 17.74 -7.27
N HIS A 172 -33.79 17.88 -7.77
CA HIS A 172 -33.15 19.19 -7.89
C HIS A 172 -33.96 20.16 -8.77
N ARG A 173 -34.49 19.65 -9.91
CA ARG A 173 -35.39 20.46 -10.76
C ARG A 173 -36.64 20.96 -10.02
N LEU A 174 -37.25 20.07 -9.23
CA LEU A 174 -38.43 20.44 -8.43
C LEU A 174 -38.08 21.47 -7.36
N ASP A 175 -36.98 21.23 -6.62
CA ASP A 175 -36.52 22.16 -5.58
C ASP A 175 -36.22 23.56 -6.17
N ALA A 176 -35.62 23.57 -7.39
CA ALA A 176 -35.36 24.82 -8.12
C ALA A 176 -36.65 25.60 -8.53
N LEU A 177 -37.70 24.86 -8.90
CA LEU A 177 -38.97 25.46 -9.31
C LEU A 177 -39.79 26.00 -8.14
N LEU A 178 -39.64 25.38 -6.95
CA LEU A 178 -40.40 25.75 -5.75
C LEU A 178 -39.71 26.83 -4.90
N GLY A 179 -38.44 27.13 -5.18
CA GLY A 179 -37.68 28.18 -4.48
C GLY A 179 -37.98 29.57 -5.04
N ASP A 180 -37.94 30.58 -4.18
CA ASP A 180 -38.08 31.99 -4.59
C ASP A 180 -36.96 32.35 -5.60
N ALA A 181 -37.29 33.18 -6.59
CA ALA A 181 -36.34 33.60 -7.63
C ALA A 181 -35.03 34.20 -7.07
N SER A 182 -35.13 34.86 -5.91
CA SER A 182 -33.98 35.45 -5.20
C SER A 182 -33.07 34.39 -4.58
N GLU A 183 -33.63 33.35 -3.93
CA GLU A 183 -32.84 32.23 -3.36
C GLU A 183 -32.20 31.42 -4.47
N ARG A 184 -32.89 31.29 -5.60
CA ARG A 184 -32.36 30.60 -6.80
C ARG A 184 -31.15 31.33 -7.40
N GLU A 185 -31.20 32.67 -7.46
CA GLU A 185 -30.11 33.47 -8.00
C GLU A 185 -28.89 33.44 -7.07
N GLU A 186 -29.13 33.52 -5.74
CA GLU A 186 -28.09 33.39 -4.72
C GLU A 186 -27.44 31.98 -4.73
N GLU A 187 -28.24 30.91 -4.79
CA GLU A 187 -27.76 29.53 -4.92
C GLU A 187 -26.92 29.35 -6.19
N LEU A 188 -27.36 29.93 -7.32
CA LEU A 188 -26.64 29.85 -8.59
C LEU A 188 -25.27 30.54 -8.54
N GLU A 189 -25.20 31.72 -7.92
CA GLU A 189 -23.94 32.44 -7.73
C GLU A 189 -23.00 31.66 -6.81
N ASP A 190 -23.51 31.11 -5.70
CA ASP A 190 -22.73 30.32 -4.74
C ASP A 190 -22.18 29.03 -5.37
N LEU A 191 -23.00 28.30 -6.13
CA LEU A 191 -22.59 27.09 -6.82
C LEU A 191 -21.52 27.37 -7.89
N ARG A 192 -21.72 28.45 -8.69
CA ARG A 192 -20.75 28.89 -9.69
C ARG A 192 -19.42 29.30 -9.07
N ALA A 193 -19.47 30.03 -7.95
CA ALA A 193 -18.28 30.43 -7.23
C ALA A 193 -17.51 29.19 -6.66
N ALA A 194 -18.26 28.24 -6.09
CA ALA A 194 -17.69 27.01 -5.57
C ALA A 194 -17.06 26.15 -6.67
N LEU A 195 -17.76 25.96 -7.78
CA LEU A 195 -17.23 25.21 -8.95
C LEU A 195 -15.98 25.87 -9.52
N ALA A 196 -15.96 27.20 -9.66
CA ALA A 196 -14.78 27.94 -10.11
C ALA A 196 -13.57 27.75 -9.16
N GLN A 197 -13.82 27.70 -7.84
CA GLN A 197 -12.77 27.41 -6.85
C GLN A 197 -12.21 25.99 -7.02
N ILE A 198 -13.08 24.98 -7.18
CA ILE A 198 -12.69 23.59 -7.38
C ILE A 198 -11.92 23.44 -8.70
N GLU A 199 -12.41 24.04 -9.78
CA GLU A 199 -11.78 24.00 -11.10
C GLU A 199 -10.41 24.71 -11.12
N SER A 200 -10.31 25.87 -10.47
CA SER A 200 -9.05 26.59 -10.32
C SER A 200 -8.04 25.85 -9.44
N LEU A 201 -8.52 25.13 -8.44
CA LEU A 201 -7.68 24.36 -7.53
C LEU A 201 -7.26 23.02 -8.14
N ASP A 202 -8.12 22.40 -8.95
CA ASP A 202 -7.93 21.08 -9.58
C ASP A 202 -7.41 20.02 -8.59
N PRO A 203 -8.16 19.70 -7.52
CA PRO A 203 -7.73 18.75 -6.51
C PRO A 203 -7.80 17.33 -7.04
N GLN A 204 -6.75 16.53 -6.78
CA GLN A 204 -6.67 15.15 -7.24
C GLN A 204 -6.99 14.18 -6.10
N VAL A 205 -7.64 13.05 -6.44
CA VAL A 205 -7.92 11.98 -5.46
C VAL A 205 -6.61 11.42 -4.91
N GLY A 206 -6.48 11.41 -3.57
CA GLY A 206 -5.26 10.94 -2.90
C GLY A 206 -4.18 12.02 -2.72
N GLU A 207 -4.37 13.22 -3.27
CA GLU A 207 -3.41 14.33 -3.17
C GLU A 207 -3.19 14.76 -1.71
N GLU A 208 -4.24 14.79 -0.88
CA GLU A 208 -4.09 15.23 0.52
C GLU A 208 -3.19 14.29 1.32
N GLU A 209 -3.36 12.98 1.15
CA GLU A 209 -2.51 11.98 1.80
C GLU A 209 -1.06 12.07 1.32
N GLU A 210 -0.86 12.39 0.05
CA GLU A 210 0.46 12.59 -0.52
C GLU A 210 1.13 13.82 0.08
N LEU A 211 0.43 14.94 0.09
CA LEU A 211 0.91 16.19 0.68
C LEU A 211 1.20 16.05 2.18
N VAL A 212 0.38 15.28 2.92
CA VAL A 212 0.64 14.96 4.33
C VAL A 212 1.96 14.19 4.48
N ARG A 213 2.17 13.19 3.65
CA ARG A 213 3.41 12.38 3.68
C ARG A 213 4.64 13.22 3.33
N GLU A 214 4.52 14.05 2.30
CA GLU A 214 5.60 14.93 1.86
C GLU A 214 5.91 16.00 2.93
N ALA A 215 4.87 16.64 3.51
CA ALA A 215 5.04 17.61 4.59
C ALA A 215 5.74 17.01 5.81
N SER A 216 5.31 15.82 6.24
CA SER A 216 5.93 15.14 7.40
C SER A 216 7.41 14.85 7.15
N ARG A 217 7.76 14.48 5.92
CA ARG A 217 9.15 14.24 5.54
C ARG A 217 9.98 15.52 5.59
N LEU A 218 9.46 16.62 5.01
CA LEU A 218 10.17 17.92 4.98
C LEU A 218 10.32 18.51 6.38
N THR A 219 9.29 18.41 7.22
CA THR A 219 9.33 18.87 8.61
C THR A 219 10.40 18.12 9.40
N ASN A 220 10.49 16.81 9.27
CA ASN A 220 11.53 16.03 9.93
C ASN A 220 12.95 16.47 9.52
N VAL A 221 13.13 16.86 8.26
CA VAL A 221 14.43 17.39 7.77
C VAL A 221 14.72 18.76 8.36
N GLU A 222 13.72 19.64 8.46
CA GLU A 222 13.88 20.96 9.08
C GLU A 222 14.16 20.86 10.57
N ASP A 223 13.42 20.02 11.31
CA ASP A 223 13.65 19.77 12.74
C ASP A 223 15.07 19.23 12.97
N LEU A 224 15.49 18.26 12.14
CA LEU A 224 16.83 17.70 12.22
C LEU A 224 17.89 18.78 11.94
N ARG A 225 17.67 19.63 10.94
CA ARG A 225 18.56 20.73 10.61
C ARG A 225 18.66 21.76 11.74
N ALA A 226 17.52 22.10 12.35
CA ALA A 226 17.47 23.00 13.50
C ALA A 226 18.26 22.45 14.69
N LEU A 227 18.02 21.19 15.05
CA LEU A 227 18.71 20.52 16.18
C LEU A 227 20.22 20.40 15.92
N MET A 228 20.62 20.00 14.72
CA MET A 228 22.02 19.87 14.35
C MET A 228 22.70 21.24 14.25
N GLY A 229 21.98 22.28 13.80
CA GLY A 229 22.47 23.66 13.80
C GLY A 229 22.74 24.20 15.20
N VAL A 230 21.84 23.92 16.14
CA VAL A 230 22.05 24.26 17.56
C VAL A 230 23.27 23.52 18.12
N ALA A 231 23.41 22.22 17.85
CA ALA A 231 24.58 21.46 18.28
C ALA A 231 25.90 22.03 17.69
N GLN A 232 25.90 22.39 16.43
CA GLN A 232 27.04 23.03 15.77
C GLN A 232 27.37 24.39 16.41
N GLY A 233 26.34 25.19 16.75
CA GLY A 233 26.49 26.46 17.43
C GLY A 233 27.19 26.31 18.81
N PHE A 234 26.83 25.28 19.58
CA PHE A 234 27.53 24.97 20.85
C PHE A 234 29.00 24.58 20.65
N LEU A 235 29.33 23.95 19.53
CA LEU A 235 30.72 23.59 19.21
C LEU A 235 31.53 24.78 18.70
N LYS A 236 31.02 25.52 17.72
CA LYS A 236 31.77 26.62 17.06
C LYS A 236 31.62 27.99 17.75
N GLY A 237 30.51 28.19 18.52
CA GLY A 237 30.17 29.52 19.04
C GLY A 237 29.30 30.34 18.08
N ASP A 238 29.04 31.58 18.41
CA ASP A 238 28.29 32.49 17.57
C ASP A 238 29.20 33.46 16.78
N ASP A 239 28.76 33.87 15.59
CA ASP A 239 29.51 34.80 14.73
C ASP A 239 29.65 36.21 15.32
N ARG A 240 28.90 36.53 16.39
CA ARG A 240 28.92 37.83 17.06
C ARG A 240 29.94 37.90 18.20
N GLY A 241 30.49 36.76 18.62
CA GLY A 241 31.47 36.65 19.68
C GLY A 241 30.90 36.76 21.10
N ASP A 242 29.55 36.74 21.23
CA ASP A 242 28.87 36.80 22.52
C ASP A 242 28.93 35.45 23.26
N PHE A 243 29.16 34.35 22.52
CA PHE A 243 29.29 33.00 23.04
C PHE A 243 30.47 32.27 22.40
N SER A 244 31.47 31.92 23.24
CA SER A 244 32.62 31.10 22.80
C SER A 244 32.22 29.63 22.78
N GLY A 245 32.28 29.02 21.59
CA GLY A 245 31.99 27.60 21.44
C GLY A 245 32.98 26.68 22.18
N ALA A 246 32.62 25.42 22.26
CA ALA A 246 33.46 24.41 22.94
C ALA A 246 34.87 24.31 22.31
N VAL A 247 34.98 24.46 20.99
CA VAL A 247 36.28 24.45 20.25
C VAL A 247 37.16 25.57 20.74
N GLU A 248 36.65 26.81 20.77
CA GLU A 248 37.42 27.99 21.18
C GLU A 248 37.75 27.92 22.67
N SER A 249 36.81 27.44 23.50
CA SER A 249 37.07 27.24 24.93
C SER A 249 38.17 26.20 25.17
N ALA A 250 38.18 25.12 24.39
CA ALA A 250 39.21 24.08 24.47
C ALA A 250 40.57 24.60 23.96
N ARG A 251 40.59 25.43 22.89
CA ARG A 251 41.80 26.09 22.38
C ARG A 251 42.38 27.08 23.40
N SER A 252 41.49 27.85 24.05
CA SER A 252 41.88 28.79 25.10
C SER A 252 42.46 28.05 26.31
N ALA A 253 41.83 26.94 26.70
CA ALA A 253 42.38 26.09 27.76
C ALA A 253 43.75 25.49 27.39
N TYR A 254 43.90 25.02 26.16
CA TYR A 254 45.19 24.57 25.64
C TYR A 254 46.26 25.67 25.73
N ALA A 255 45.95 26.88 25.26
CA ALA A 255 46.92 27.99 25.28
C ALA A 255 47.39 28.30 26.71
N GLN A 256 46.46 28.33 27.69
CA GLN A 256 46.83 28.55 29.09
C GLN A 256 47.68 27.42 29.68
N LEU A 257 47.36 26.18 29.35
CA LEU A 257 48.12 25.00 29.78
C LEU A 257 49.48 24.89 29.11
N ASP A 258 49.58 25.30 27.83
CA ASP A 258 50.86 25.36 27.10
C ASP A 258 51.78 26.39 27.69
N ASP A 259 51.25 27.58 28.02
CA ASP A 259 52.02 28.60 28.73
C ASP A 259 52.45 28.16 30.13
N ALA A 260 51.56 27.47 30.86
CA ALA A 260 51.86 26.92 32.20
C ALA A 260 52.92 25.79 32.14
N SER A 261 52.98 25.03 31.07
CA SER A 261 53.96 23.94 30.88
C SER A 261 55.40 24.42 30.86
N ARG A 262 55.62 25.72 30.61
CA ARG A 262 56.96 26.37 30.68
C ARG A 262 57.47 26.49 32.11
N PHE A 263 56.57 26.40 33.09
CA PHE A 263 56.89 26.47 34.51
C PHE A 263 56.90 25.12 35.21
N ASP A 264 56.14 24.14 34.70
CA ASP A 264 56.08 22.75 35.21
C ASP A 264 55.85 21.79 34.05
N GLU A 265 56.82 20.92 33.78
CA GLU A 265 56.80 19.93 32.71
C GLU A 265 55.63 18.93 32.85
N ALA A 266 55.17 18.68 34.08
CA ALA A 266 54.00 17.80 34.33
C ALA A 266 52.72 18.37 33.70
N VAL A 267 52.62 19.64 33.44
CA VAL A 267 51.47 20.30 32.80
C VAL A 267 51.41 20.00 31.31
N ALA A 268 52.51 19.62 30.68
CA ALA A 268 52.59 19.38 29.24
C ALA A 268 51.63 18.24 28.80
N GLU A 269 51.42 17.22 29.67
CA GLU A 269 50.46 16.18 29.41
C GLU A 269 49.03 16.72 29.33
N PHE A 270 48.63 17.61 30.22
CA PHE A 270 47.32 18.26 30.23
C PHE A 270 47.14 19.16 29.02
N ALA A 271 48.18 19.90 28.60
CA ALA A 271 48.18 20.68 27.39
C ALA A 271 47.97 19.81 26.14
N GLY A 272 48.70 18.68 26.04
CA GLY A 272 48.53 17.74 24.96
C GLY A 272 47.09 17.16 24.86
N ARG A 273 46.50 16.81 26.00
CA ARG A 273 45.13 16.37 26.07
C ARG A 273 44.13 17.47 25.64
N ALA A 274 44.28 18.68 26.13
CA ALA A 274 43.42 19.80 25.75
C ALA A 274 43.52 20.12 24.24
N ARG A 275 44.72 20.04 23.67
CA ARG A 275 44.94 20.16 22.24
C ARG A 275 44.22 19.09 21.43
N SER A 276 44.35 17.82 21.86
CA SER A 276 43.67 16.69 21.20
C SER A 276 42.17 16.90 21.22
N GLN A 277 41.60 17.27 22.37
CA GLN A 277 40.15 17.50 22.50
C GLN A 277 39.68 18.68 21.63
N ALA A 278 40.47 19.77 21.53
CA ALA A 278 40.12 20.87 20.65
C ALA A 278 40.06 20.45 19.18
N LEU A 279 41.00 19.61 18.73
CA LEU A 279 41.01 19.05 17.37
C LEU A 279 39.84 18.11 17.12
N GLU A 280 39.50 17.24 18.08
CA GLU A 280 38.36 16.31 17.98
C GLU A 280 37.03 17.07 17.92
N LEU A 281 36.85 18.10 18.75
CA LEU A 281 35.67 18.96 18.74
C LEU A 281 35.53 19.74 17.42
N ASP A 282 36.66 20.23 16.88
CA ASP A 282 36.68 20.95 15.60
C ASP A 282 36.31 20.02 14.43
N ALA A 283 36.87 18.81 14.41
CA ALA A 283 36.54 17.79 13.42
C ALA A 283 35.06 17.38 13.51
N LEU A 284 34.52 17.19 14.72
CA LEU A 284 33.11 16.90 14.91
C LEU A 284 32.22 18.04 14.40
N ALA A 285 32.61 19.30 14.66
CA ALA A 285 31.84 20.44 14.19
C ALA A 285 31.88 20.56 12.65
N ASP A 286 32.98 20.19 12.02
CA ASP A 286 33.10 20.14 10.55
C ASP A 286 32.28 18.97 9.96
N ASP A 287 32.30 17.81 10.60
CA ASP A 287 31.45 16.67 10.21
C ASP A 287 29.96 17.05 10.27
N ILE A 288 29.52 17.74 11.33
CA ILE A 288 28.17 18.30 11.45
C ILE A 288 27.90 19.31 10.33
N ALA A 289 28.82 20.18 10.00
CA ALA A 289 28.66 21.15 8.90
C ALA A 289 28.48 20.46 7.54
N VAL A 290 29.30 19.44 7.27
CA VAL A 290 29.16 18.60 6.06
C VAL A 290 27.82 17.87 6.03
N TYR A 291 27.39 17.33 7.15
CA TYR A 291 26.07 16.69 7.26
C TYR A 291 24.95 17.70 6.97
N LEU A 292 24.97 18.88 7.61
CA LEU A 292 23.98 19.94 7.40
C LEU A 292 23.94 20.43 5.96
N SER A 293 25.10 20.50 5.29
CA SER A 293 25.16 20.90 3.87
C SER A 293 24.51 19.89 2.92
N ARG A 294 24.38 18.63 3.35
CA ARG A 294 23.73 17.56 2.60
C ARG A 294 22.24 17.43 2.92
N LEU A 295 21.77 18.04 4.01
CA LEU A 295 20.37 18.13 4.36
C LEU A 295 19.70 19.16 3.43
N ASP A 296 19.03 18.64 2.43
CA ASP A 296 18.30 19.43 1.45
C ASP A 296 16.92 19.79 2.06
N ALA A 297 16.92 20.78 2.93
CA ALA A 297 15.71 21.38 3.46
C ALA A 297 15.11 22.28 2.39
N ASP A 298 13.83 22.13 2.14
CA ASP A 298 13.07 22.95 1.21
C ASP A 298 11.89 23.62 1.94
N PRO A 299 12.18 24.72 2.68
CA PRO A 299 11.13 25.45 3.39
C PRO A 299 10.09 26.07 2.45
N GLU A 300 10.50 26.43 1.23
CA GLU A 300 9.58 26.97 0.23
C GLU A 300 8.61 25.89 -0.21
N ARG A 301 9.11 24.67 -0.47
CA ARG A 301 8.25 23.53 -0.83
C ARG A 301 7.32 23.15 0.32
N LEU A 302 7.80 23.16 1.56
CA LEU A 302 6.96 22.90 2.74
C LEU A 302 5.84 23.94 2.88
N ALA A 303 6.19 25.24 2.68
CA ALA A 303 5.20 26.31 2.67
C ALA A 303 4.17 26.14 1.54
N GLN A 304 4.60 25.75 0.34
CA GLN A 304 3.71 25.44 -0.79
C GLN A 304 2.76 24.29 -0.46
N ILE A 305 3.27 23.21 0.15
CA ILE A 305 2.47 22.07 0.58
C ILE A 305 1.41 22.49 1.59
N HIS A 306 1.81 23.26 2.60
CA HIS A 306 0.86 23.79 3.59
C HIS A 306 -0.19 24.69 2.96
N ALA A 307 0.19 25.55 2.04
CA ALA A 307 -0.71 26.41 1.30
C ALA A 307 -1.68 25.57 0.42
N ARG A 308 -1.16 24.57 -0.30
CA ARG A 308 -1.97 23.66 -1.13
C ARG A 308 -2.96 22.86 -0.29
N ARG A 309 -2.51 22.28 0.83
CA ARG A 309 -3.37 21.56 1.78
C ARG A 309 -4.43 22.47 2.41
N ALA A 310 -4.05 23.68 2.76
CA ALA A 310 -5.01 24.67 3.26
C ALA A 310 -6.07 24.99 2.21
N ALA A 311 -5.69 25.17 0.95
CA ALA A 311 -6.59 25.41 -0.15
C ALA A 311 -7.53 24.21 -0.40
N ILE A 312 -7.01 22.98 -0.38
CA ILE A 312 -7.85 21.76 -0.49
C ILE A 312 -8.84 21.69 0.67
N LYS A 313 -8.40 21.88 1.91
CA LYS A 313 -9.26 21.87 3.10
C LYS A 313 -10.31 22.98 3.06
N ASP A 314 -9.96 24.12 2.52
CA ASP A 314 -10.89 25.24 2.41
C ASP A 314 -12.01 24.93 1.41
N VAL A 315 -11.68 24.29 0.29
CA VAL A 315 -12.68 23.86 -0.71
C VAL A 315 -13.51 22.68 -0.21
N LEU A 316 -12.95 21.78 0.59
CA LEU A 316 -13.67 20.67 1.24
C LEU A 316 -14.65 21.14 2.30
N ARG A 317 -14.33 22.26 2.98
CA ARG A 317 -15.09 22.72 4.15
C ARG A 317 -16.55 22.95 3.85
N GLY A 318 -17.41 22.19 4.51
CA GLY A 318 -18.87 22.28 4.38
C GLY A 318 -19.43 21.63 3.11
N ARG A 319 -18.59 21.02 2.26
CA ARG A 319 -19.00 20.41 1.00
C ARG A 319 -18.78 18.90 0.98
N ALA A 320 -17.62 18.43 1.42
CA ALA A 320 -17.27 17.02 1.35
C ALA A 320 -16.28 16.61 2.44
N ALA A 321 -16.19 15.31 2.70
CA ALA A 321 -15.24 14.75 3.66
C ALA A 321 -13.84 14.55 3.06
N ASP A 322 -13.77 14.30 1.76
CA ASP A 322 -12.56 14.01 1.00
C ASP A 322 -12.68 14.49 -0.46
N VAL A 323 -11.59 14.43 -1.21
CA VAL A 323 -11.53 14.91 -2.60
C VAL A 323 -12.42 14.09 -3.53
N GLU A 324 -12.55 12.77 -3.33
CA GLU A 324 -13.42 11.91 -4.15
C GLU A 324 -14.88 12.33 -4.02
N SER A 325 -15.32 12.53 -2.79
CA SER A 325 -16.67 13.05 -2.49
C SER A 325 -16.85 14.48 -2.99
N LEU A 326 -15.80 15.31 -2.98
CA LEU A 326 -15.82 16.67 -3.51
C LEU A 326 -16.04 16.69 -5.03
N LEU A 327 -15.35 15.83 -5.76
CA LEU A 327 -15.52 15.73 -7.22
C LEU A 327 -16.92 15.24 -7.58
N THR A 328 -17.45 14.28 -6.82
CA THR A 328 -18.86 13.84 -6.95
C THR A 328 -19.82 15.00 -6.68
N TRP A 329 -19.60 15.75 -5.59
CA TRP A 329 -20.38 16.95 -5.27
C TRP A 329 -20.28 18.00 -6.39
N ALA A 330 -19.09 18.17 -6.99
CA ALA A 330 -18.90 19.12 -8.09
C ALA A 330 -19.71 18.73 -9.34
N ASP A 331 -19.81 17.44 -9.65
CA ASP A 331 -20.64 16.95 -10.76
C ASP A 331 -22.13 17.19 -10.48
N ASP A 332 -22.60 16.92 -9.25
CA ASP A 332 -23.96 17.22 -8.82
C ASP A 332 -24.23 18.73 -8.85
N ALA A 333 -23.26 19.55 -8.42
CA ALA A 333 -23.35 21.00 -8.46
C ALA A 333 -23.43 21.56 -9.89
N ARG A 334 -22.70 20.98 -10.86
CA ARG A 334 -22.81 21.35 -12.29
C ARG A 334 -24.20 21.06 -12.83
N ALA A 335 -24.70 19.85 -12.57
CA ALA A 335 -26.06 19.48 -12.95
C ALA A 335 -27.09 20.46 -12.34
N ARG A 336 -26.86 20.84 -11.08
CA ARG A 336 -27.71 21.79 -10.39
C ARG A 336 -27.66 23.21 -10.99
N VAL A 337 -26.49 23.69 -11.38
CA VAL A 337 -26.30 24.96 -12.11
C VAL A 337 -27.05 24.94 -13.44
N ASP A 338 -27.01 23.86 -14.18
CA ASP A 338 -27.71 23.71 -15.46
C ASP A 338 -29.25 23.79 -15.24
N GLU A 339 -29.73 23.12 -14.20
CA GLU A 339 -31.15 23.15 -13.80
C GLU A 339 -31.62 24.54 -13.39
N LEU A 340 -30.87 25.22 -12.51
CA LEU A 340 -31.18 26.57 -12.07
C LEU A 340 -31.13 27.57 -13.23
N SER A 341 -30.36 27.26 -14.29
CA SER A 341 -30.26 28.10 -15.47
C SER A 341 -31.35 27.80 -16.53
N ALA A 342 -32.07 26.67 -16.39
CA ALA A 342 -33.10 26.26 -17.33
C ALA A 342 -34.38 27.07 -17.19
N PRO A 343 -35.17 27.31 -18.28
CA PRO A 343 -36.46 27.96 -18.18
C PRO A 343 -37.43 27.14 -17.33
N ALA A 344 -38.20 27.80 -16.49
CA ALA A 344 -39.12 27.20 -15.55
C ALA A 344 -40.12 26.26 -16.22
N SER A 345 -40.13 25.01 -15.80
CA SER A 345 -41.14 24.00 -16.19
C SER A 345 -42.32 24.04 -15.20
N ASP A 346 -43.46 23.46 -15.58
CA ASP A 346 -44.63 23.33 -14.69
C ASP A 346 -44.27 22.40 -13.48
N PRO A 347 -44.35 22.87 -12.23
CA PRO A 347 -44.02 22.11 -11.04
C PRO A 347 -44.75 20.75 -10.97
N GLU A 348 -46.02 20.67 -11.34
CA GLU A 348 -46.82 19.43 -11.31
C GLU A 348 -46.25 18.36 -12.28
N VAL A 349 -45.64 18.79 -13.38
CA VAL A 349 -45.02 17.87 -14.33
C VAL A 349 -43.74 17.29 -13.70
N VAL A 350 -42.91 18.16 -13.10
CA VAL A 350 -41.66 17.74 -12.47
C VAL A 350 -41.91 16.87 -11.23
N GLU A 351 -42.96 17.15 -10.45
CA GLU A 351 -43.37 16.28 -9.33
C GLU A 351 -43.71 14.85 -9.81
N ARG A 352 -44.45 14.75 -10.93
CA ARG A 352 -44.76 13.43 -11.51
C ARG A 352 -43.51 12.71 -12.04
N GLU A 353 -42.59 13.44 -12.66
CA GLU A 353 -41.30 12.90 -13.10
C GLU A 353 -40.49 12.39 -11.91
N LEU A 354 -40.40 13.17 -10.82
CA LEU A 354 -39.72 12.79 -9.59
C LEU A 354 -40.32 11.51 -8.99
N ALA A 355 -41.66 11.46 -8.87
CA ALA A 355 -42.34 10.29 -8.33
C ALA A 355 -42.09 9.04 -9.18
N ALA A 356 -42.11 9.19 -10.50
CA ALA A 356 -41.77 8.08 -11.43
C ALA A 356 -40.33 7.65 -11.28
N ALA A 357 -39.37 8.58 -11.23
CA ALA A 357 -37.96 8.28 -11.03
C ALA A 357 -37.68 7.61 -9.69
N GLN A 358 -38.28 8.08 -8.59
CA GLN A 358 -38.18 7.46 -7.27
C GLN A 358 -38.73 6.03 -7.27
N SER A 359 -39.88 5.83 -7.93
CA SER A 359 -40.43 4.48 -8.08
C SER A 359 -39.48 3.55 -8.83
N LEU A 360 -38.83 4.04 -9.89
CA LEU A 360 -37.85 3.29 -10.65
C LEU A 360 -36.61 2.94 -9.80
N VAL A 361 -36.10 3.90 -8.99
CA VAL A 361 -35.00 3.64 -8.05
C VAL A 361 -35.34 2.52 -7.09
N LEU A 362 -36.55 2.51 -6.55
CA LEU A 362 -37.00 1.46 -5.62
C LEU A 362 -37.15 0.10 -6.33
N ASP A 363 -37.69 0.07 -7.54
CA ASP A 363 -37.85 -1.18 -8.30
C ASP A 363 -36.49 -1.77 -8.69
N VAL A 364 -35.63 -0.96 -9.32
CA VAL A 364 -34.29 -1.41 -9.72
C VAL A 364 -33.44 -1.71 -8.47
N GLY A 365 -33.58 -0.91 -7.39
CA GLY A 365 -32.95 -1.15 -6.10
C GLY A 365 -33.33 -2.51 -5.51
N ALA A 366 -34.62 -2.85 -5.51
CA ALA A 366 -35.09 -4.16 -5.03
C ALA A 366 -34.52 -5.31 -5.87
N ARG A 367 -34.44 -5.15 -7.19
CA ARG A 367 -33.80 -6.12 -8.10
C ARG A 367 -32.30 -6.26 -7.78
N LEU A 368 -31.62 -5.15 -7.56
CA LEU A 368 -30.18 -5.12 -7.20
C LEU A 368 -29.94 -5.80 -5.86
N THR A 369 -30.70 -5.46 -4.82
CA THR A 369 -30.62 -6.10 -3.49
C THR A 369 -30.87 -7.60 -3.57
N LYS A 370 -31.88 -8.03 -4.34
CA LYS A 370 -32.17 -9.45 -4.57
C LYS A 370 -31.00 -10.16 -5.27
N ALA A 371 -30.41 -9.51 -6.28
CA ALA A 371 -29.25 -10.04 -6.99
C ALA A 371 -28.03 -10.15 -6.06
N ARG A 372 -27.71 -9.10 -5.30
CA ARG A 372 -26.62 -9.09 -4.31
C ARG A 372 -26.84 -10.12 -3.21
N THR A 373 -28.07 -10.30 -2.72
CA THR A 373 -28.40 -11.32 -1.72
C THR A 373 -28.11 -12.74 -2.24
N ARG A 374 -28.43 -13.01 -3.50
CA ARG A 374 -28.10 -14.29 -4.13
C ARG A 374 -26.59 -14.45 -4.25
N LEU A 375 -25.90 -13.46 -4.80
CA LEU A 375 -24.44 -13.46 -4.98
C LEU A 375 -23.71 -13.59 -3.64
N ALA A 376 -24.19 -12.90 -2.60
CA ALA A 376 -23.65 -12.99 -1.25
C ALA A 376 -23.69 -14.42 -0.70
N ARG A 377 -24.81 -15.11 -0.90
CA ARG A 377 -24.96 -16.53 -0.49
C ARG A 377 -24.06 -17.45 -1.31
N GLU A 378 -23.99 -17.26 -2.62
CA GLU A 378 -23.15 -18.05 -3.52
C GLU A 378 -21.68 -17.86 -3.19
N LEU A 379 -21.24 -16.61 -3.02
CA LEU A 379 -19.85 -16.28 -2.66
C LEU A 379 -19.51 -16.81 -1.26
N ALA A 380 -20.37 -16.58 -0.27
CA ALA A 380 -20.15 -17.07 1.09
C ALA A 380 -20.09 -18.61 1.13
N ALA A 381 -20.99 -19.30 0.44
CA ALA A 381 -20.98 -20.75 0.38
C ALA A 381 -19.69 -21.28 -0.26
N GLY A 382 -19.26 -20.72 -1.40
CA GLY A 382 -18.03 -21.14 -2.05
C GLY A 382 -16.78 -20.85 -1.20
N VAL A 383 -16.72 -19.69 -0.54
CA VAL A 383 -15.62 -19.39 0.37
C VAL A 383 -15.62 -20.33 1.58
N ASN A 384 -16.78 -20.62 2.16
CA ASN A 384 -16.87 -21.51 3.32
C ASN A 384 -16.41 -22.95 2.98
N GLU A 385 -16.71 -23.45 1.78
CA GLU A 385 -16.14 -24.71 1.30
C GLU A 385 -14.62 -24.68 1.26
N GLU A 386 -14.04 -23.57 0.80
CA GLU A 386 -12.58 -23.41 0.77
C GLU A 386 -11.98 -23.27 2.18
N LEU A 387 -12.67 -22.57 3.12
CA LEU A 387 -12.20 -22.42 4.51
C LEU A 387 -12.09 -23.77 5.23
N HIS A 388 -13.01 -24.69 5.00
CA HIS A 388 -12.94 -26.05 5.55
C HIS A 388 -11.61 -26.73 5.17
N ALA A 389 -11.23 -26.62 3.92
CA ALA A 389 -10.00 -27.22 3.42
C ALA A 389 -8.73 -26.43 3.81
N LEU A 390 -8.89 -25.15 4.19
CA LEU A 390 -7.81 -24.27 4.66
C LEU A 390 -7.59 -24.34 6.19
N ALA A 391 -7.97 -25.45 6.84
CA ALA A 391 -7.91 -25.67 8.29
C ALA A 391 -8.72 -24.66 9.13
N MET A 392 -9.80 -24.25 8.61
CA MET A 392 -10.77 -23.41 9.32
C MET A 392 -12.17 -24.06 9.25
N PRO A 393 -12.30 -25.34 9.71
CA PRO A 393 -13.55 -26.09 9.53
C PRO A 393 -14.72 -25.48 10.31
N ASP A 394 -14.43 -24.77 11.39
CA ASP A 394 -15.42 -24.15 12.26
C ASP A 394 -15.65 -22.67 11.90
N ALA A 395 -14.85 -22.12 10.99
CA ALA A 395 -14.98 -20.73 10.57
C ALA A 395 -16.07 -20.59 9.50
N THR A 396 -16.85 -19.53 9.61
CA THR A 396 -17.89 -19.21 8.64
C THR A 396 -17.79 -17.75 8.23
N LEU A 397 -17.70 -17.51 6.92
CA LEU A 397 -17.85 -16.19 6.33
C LEU A 397 -19.34 -15.92 6.12
N HIS A 398 -19.79 -14.79 6.64
CA HIS A 398 -21.11 -14.22 6.38
C HIS A 398 -20.95 -12.98 5.53
N ILE A 399 -21.85 -12.79 4.57
CA ILE A 399 -21.92 -11.57 3.76
C ILE A 399 -23.31 -10.99 3.99
N ASP A 400 -23.37 -9.96 4.83
CA ASP A 400 -24.61 -9.33 5.24
C ASP A 400 -24.89 -8.12 4.35
N LEU A 401 -26.18 -7.95 4.02
CA LEU A 401 -26.70 -6.76 3.34
C LEU A 401 -27.55 -6.01 4.34
N GLU A 402 -27.06 -4.90 4.85
CA GLU A 402 -27.74 -4.07 5.82
C GLU A 402 -28.49 -2.96 5.06
N ALA A 403 -29.80 -2.91 5.18
CA ALA A 403 -30.63 -1.96 4.48
C ALA A 403 -30.31 -0.51 4.90
N THR A 404 -30.17 0.36 3.92
CA THR A 404 -29.93 1.79 4.10
C THR A 404 -30.91 2.62 3.25
N LYS A 405 -30.85 3.93 3.40
CA LYS A 405 -31.50 4.81 2.42
C LYS A 405 -30.86 4.63 1.05
N PRO A 406 -31.60 4.78 -0.04
CA PRO A 406 -31.05 4.76 -1.38
C PRO A 406 -29.85 5.70 -1.52
N THR A 407 -28.77 5.18 -2.05
CA THR A 407 -27.52 5.91 -2.36
C THR A 407 -27.20 5.69 -3.84
N SER A 408 -26.20 6.37 -4.38
CA SER A 408 -25.70 6.13 -5.75
C SER A 408 -25.19 4.69 -5.98
N HIS A 409 -25.07 3.89 -4.91
CA HIS A 409 -24.49 2.55 -4.95
C HIS A 409 -25.47 1.43 -4.59
N GLY A 410 -26.71 1.75 -4.24
CA GLY A 410 -27.71 0.76 -3.83
C GLY A 410 -28.49 1.21 -2.60
N CYS A 411 -29.32 0.29 -2.11
CA CYS A 411 -30.16 0.49 -0.93
C CYS A 411 -29.65 -0.32 0.28
N GLU A 412 -28.41 -0.81 0.22
CA GLU A 412 -27.80 -1.59 1.29
C GLU A 412 -26.29 -1.35 1.39
N THR A 413 -25.78 -1.55 2.60
CA THR A 413 -24.36 -1.68 2.89
C THR A 413 -23.98 -3.17 2.87
N VAL A 414 -22.90 -3.51 2.19
CA VAL A 414 -22.38 -4.89 2.13
C VAL A 414 -21.27 -5.02 3.17
N VAL A 415 -21.46 -5.97 4.11
CA VAL A 415 -20.50 -6.20 5.20
C VAL A 415 -20.10 -7.67 5.24
N PHE A 416 -18.80 -7.92 5.10
CA PHE A 416 -18.22 -9.25 5.24
C PHE A 416 -17.83 -9.46 6.70
N ARG A 417 -18.36 -10.52 7.31
CA ARG A 417 -18.12 -10.90 8.71
C ARG A 417 -17.54 -12.30 8.78
N LEU A 418 -16.51 -12.46 9.57
CA LEU A 418 -15.95 -13.77 9.89
C LEU A 418 -16.39 -14.20 11.29
N GLN A 419 -16.95 -15.38 11.37
CA GLN A 419 -17.21 -16.10 12.60
C GLN A 419 -16.16 -17.22 12.72
N PRO A 420 -15.16 -17.12 13.62
CA PRO A 420 -14.05 -18.07 13.71
C PRO A 420 -14.48 -19.49 14.14
N HIS A 421 -15.52 -19.58 14.97
CA HIS A 421 -16.11 -20.83 15.43
C HIS A 421 -17.56 -20.60 15.88
N PRO A 422 -18.43 -21.64 15.98
CA PRO A 422 -19.86 -21.50 16.23
C PRO A 422 -20.26 -20.72 17.50
N HIS A 423 -19.36 -20.66 18.49
CA HIS A 423 -19.61 -19.95 19.75
C HIS A 423 -19.02 -18.53 19.77
N ALA A 424 -18.31 -18.09 18.74
CA ALA A 424 -17.81 -16.73 18.62
C ALA A 424 -18.82 -15.83 17.88
N PRO A 425 -18.86 -14.53 18.21
CA PRO A 425 -19.64 -13.59 17.41
C PRO A 425 -18.99 -13.39 16.03
N ALA A 426 -19.81 -13.26 15.00
CA ALA A 426 -19.38 -12.82 13.67
C ALA A 426 -18.92 -11.36 13.74
N ARG A 427 -17.67 -11.09 13.33
CA ARG A 427 -17.06 -9.75 13.34
C ARG A 427 -16.68 -9.32 11.93
N PRO A 428 -16.69 -8.00 11.63
CA PRO A 428 -16.20 -7.51 10.36
C PRO A 428 -14.79 -8.04 10.05
N LEU A 429 -14.51 -8.33 8.77
CA LEU A 429 -13.19 -8.75 8.32
C LEU A 429 -12.14 -7.73 8.78
N GLY A 430 -11.02 -8.20 9.29
CA GLY A 430 -9.96 -7.36 9.85
C GLY A 430 -10.10 -7.07 11.35
N GLN A 431 -11.21 -7.47 12.00
CA GLN A 431 -11.35 -7.33 13.45
C GLN A 431 -11.33 -8.71 14.14
N GLY A 432 -10.19 -9.06 14.73
CA GLY A 432 -10.08 -10.23 15.63
C GLY A 432 -9.66 -11.55 14.97
N ALA A 433 -9.33 -11.59 13.69
CA ALA A 433 -8.65 -12.72 13.06
C ALA A 433 -7.12 -12.60 13.21
N SER A 434 -6.43 -13.72 13.37
CA SER A 434 -4.96 -13.75 13.28
C SER A 434 -4.51 -13.48 11.83
N GLY A 435 -3.27 -12.99 11.64
CA GLY A 435 -2.74 -12.72 10.29
C GLY A 435 -2.87 -13.93 9.35
N GLY A 436 -2.54 -15.13 9.84
CA GLY A 436 -2.65 -16.35 9.05
C GLY A 436 -4.10 -16.76 8.75
N GLU A 437 -5.05 -16.58 9.68
CA GLU A 437 -6.48 -16.81 9.43
C GLU A 437 -7.00 -15.87 8.36
N LEU A 438 -6.68 -14.59 8.47
CA LEU A 438 -7.10 -13.60 7.49
C LEU A 438 -6.52 -13.89 6.10
N SER A 439 -5.23 -14.26 6.01
CA SER A 439 -4.61 -14.64 4.73
C SER A 439 -5.29 -15.85 4.08
N ARG A 440 -5.74 -16.83 4.88
CA ARG A 440 -6.49 -17.98 4.36
C ARG A 440 -7.91 -17.60 3.92
N VAL A 441 -8.60 -16.74 4.65
CA VAL A 441 -9.91 -16.19 4.22
C VAL A 441 -9.76 -15.44 2.91
N MET A 442 -8.70 -14.62 2.78
CA MET A 442 -8.40 -13.90 1.55
C MET A 442 -8.09 -14.84 0.40
N LEU A 443 -7.32 -15.92 0.63
CA LEU A 443 -7.12 -16.95 -0.39
C LEU A 443 -8.45 -17.57 -0.85
N GLY A 444 -9.34 -17.92 0.08
CA GLY A 444 -10.67 -18.43 -0.24
C GLY A 444 -11.50 -17.45 -1.07
N LEU A 445 -11.48 -16.16 -0.71
CA LEU A 445 -12.13 -15.09 -1.47
C LEU A 445 -11.53 -14.94 -2.87
N GLU A 446 -10.21 -14.89 -3.01
CA GLU A 446 -9.53 -14.74 -4.30
C GLU A 446 -9.78 -15.94 -5.24
N LEU A 447 -9.87 -17.15 -4.70
CA LEU A 447 -10.24 -18.33 -5.47
C LEU A 447 -11.65 -18.22 -6.06
N MET A 448 -12.57 -17.57 -5.36
CA MET A 448 -13.93 -17.35 -5.82
C MET A 448 -14.05 -16.14 -6.74
N LEU A 449 -13.36 -15.04 -6.43
CA LEU A 449 -13.35 -13.79 -7.19
C LEU A 449 -12.46 -13.87 -8.44
N GLY A 450 -11.43 -14.70 -8.42
CA GLY A 450 -10.40 -14.79 -9.47
C GLY A 450 -10.86 -15.27 -10.84
N ARG A 451 -12.16 -15.45 -11.03
CA ARG A 451 -12.74 -15.82 -12.32
C ARG A 451 -12.85 -14.65 -13.31
N THR A 452 -12.63 -13.41 -12.89
CA THR A 452 -13.01 -12.20 -13.65
C THR A 452 -11.85 -11.31 -14.11
N GLU A 453 -10.63 -11.37 -13.54
CA GLU A 453 -9.51 -10.51 -13.95
C GLU A 453 -8.22 -11.30 -14.22
N ALA A 454 -7.65 -11.16 -15.41
CA ALA A 454 -6.58 -12.04 -15.92
C ALA A 454 -5.13 -11.62 -15.59
N SER A 455 -4.86 -10.51 -14.92
CA SER A 455 -3.50 -9.93 -14.85
C SER A 455 -2.98 -9.51 -13.48
N SER A 456 -3.53 -10.01 -12.38
CA SER A 456 -3.08 -9.65 -11.03
C SER A 456 -2.03 -10.63 -10.49
N THR A 457 -1.02 -10.09 -9.81
CA THR A 457 -0.08 -10.87 -8.99
C THR A 457 -0.55 -10.87 -7.55
N PHE A 458 -0.66 -12.04 -6.94
CA PHE A 458 -0.98 -12.18 -5.52
C PHE A 458 0.25 -12.58 -4.72
N ILE A 459 0.46 -11.92 -3.61
CA ILE A 459 1.55 -12.22 -2.68
C ILE A 459 0.93 -12.60 -1.35
N PHE A 460 1.23 -13.81 -0.86
CA PHE A 460 0.75 -14.30 0.42
C PHE A 460 1.89 -14.41 1.42
N ASP A 461 1.70 -13.76 2.56
CA ASP A 461 2.57 -13.88 3.72
C ASP A 461 1.82 -14.48 4.91
N GLU A 462 2.52 -15.23 5.75
CA GLU A 462 1.98 -15.86 6.96
C GLU A 462 0.76 -16.79 6.72
N ILE A 463 0.47 -17.16 5.48
CA ILE A 463 -0.69 -18.01 5.16
C ILE A 463 -0.61 -19.40 5.84
N ASP A 464 0.60 -19.82 6.14
CA ASP A 464 0.94 -21.07 6.81
C ASP A 464 1.09 -20.95 8.33
N ALA A 465 0.78 -19.78 8.91
CA ALA A 465 0.83 -19.58 10.36
C ALA A 465 -0.20 -20.46 11.08
N GLY A 466 0.29 -21.26 12.04
CA GLY A 466 -0.55 -22.11 12.88
C GLY A 466 -1.08 -23.38 12.21
N ILE A 467 -0.60 -23.73 11.02
CA ILE A 467 -0.99 -24.95 10.31
C ILE A 467 0.20 -25.88 10.07
N GLY A 468 -0.08 -27.13 9.71
CA GLY A 468 0.94 -28.14 9.36
C GLY A 468 0.31 -29.40 8.78
N GLY A 469 1.12 -30.38 8.43
CA GLY A 469 0.67 -31.68 7.97
C GLY A 469 -0.23 -31.61 6.73
N GLN A 470 -1.38 -32.26 6.79
CA GLN A 470 -2.33 -32.35 5.66
C GLN A 470 -2.89 -30.98 5.27
N THR A 471 -3.15 -30.11 6.24
CA THR A 471 -3.66 -28.76 5.99
C THR A 471 -2.68 -27.92 5.15
N ALA A 472 -1.40 -27.99 5.44
CA ALA A 472 -0.39 -27.29 4.64
C ALA A 472 -0.39 -27.76 3.17
N THR A 473 -0.65 -29.05 2.95
CA THR A 473 -0.82 -29.62 1.60
C THR A 473 -2.06 -29.05 0.91
N GLU A 474 -3.17 -28.92 1.62
CA GLU A 474 -4.40 -28.35 1.10
C GLU A 474 -4.25 -26.86 0.75
N VAL A 475 -3.56 -26.09 1.60
CA VAL A 475 -3.22 -24.68 1.30
C VAL A 475 -2.36 -24.60 0.04
N GLY A 476 -1.31 -25.44 -0.07
CA GLY A 476 -0.45 -25.50 -1.24
C GLY A 476 -1.23 -25.81 -2.54
N ALA A 477 -2.15 -26.77 -2.48
CA ALA A 477 -2.99 -27.11 -3.62
C ALA A 477 -3.90 -25.95 -4.06
N ARG A 478 -4.44 -25.15 -3.12
CA ARG A 478 -5.27 -23.98 -3.44
C ARG A 478 -4.45 -22.84 -4.02
N LEU A 479 -3.27 -22.57 -3.45
CA LEU A 479 -2.33 -21.60 -4.04
C LEU A 479 -1.96 -22.01 -5.47
N LYS A 480 -1.70 -23.30 -5.69
CA LYS A 480 -1.44 -23.84 -7.03
C LYS A 480 -2.62 -23.70 -7.98
N ARG A 481 -3.84 -23.89 -7.49
CA ARG A 481 -5.06 -23.70 -8.28
C ARG A 481 -5.24 -22.22 -8.67
N LEU A 482 -5.01 -21.28 -7.75
CA LEU A 482 -5.02 -19.84 -8.03
C LEU A 482 -3.95 -19.49 -9.07
N ALA A 483 -2.78 -20.11 -8.95
CA ALA A 483 -1.65 -19.89 -9.83
C ALA A 483 -1.81 -20.40 -11.27
N LYS A 484 -2.85 -21.19 -11.58
CA LYS A 484 -3.16 -21.61 -12.96
C LYS A 484 -3.53 -20.43 -13.87
N SER A 485 -4.09 -19.37 -13.33
CA SER A 485 -4.54 -18.17 -14.08
C SER A 485 -3.85 -16.89 -13.66
N ARG A 486 -3.03 -16.94 -12.62
CA ARG A 486 -2.43 -15.78 -11.95
C ARG A 486 -0.98 -16.04 -11.59
N GLN A 487 -0.21 -15.00 -11.38
CA GLN A 487 1.07 -15.14 -10.69
C GLN A 487 0.82 -15.10 -9.18
N VAL A 488 1.28 -16.11 -8.47
CA VAL A 488 1.14 -16.20 -7.01
C VAL A 488 2.53 -16.34 -6.40
N ILE A 489 2.87 -15.45 -5.50
CA ILE A 489 4.12 -15.49 -4.73
C ILE A 489 3.75 -15.82 -3.29
N VAL A 490 4.32 -16.86 -2.71
CA VAL A 490 4.07 -17.22 -1.32
C VAL A 490 5.36 -17.31 -0.52
N VAL A 491 5.38 -16.63 0.62
CA VAL A 491 6.45 -16.80 1.61
C VAL A 491 5.99 -17.85 2.61
N THR A 492 6.74 -18.94 2.72
CA THR A 492 6.36 -20.08 3.57
C THR A 492 7.57 -20.67 4.30
N HIS A 493 7.26 -21.26 5.46
CA HIS A 493 8.23 -22.09 6.21
C HIS A 493 7.88 -23.59 6.15
N LEU A 494 6.77 -23.96 5.47
CA LEU A 494 6.28 -25.33 5.38
C LEU A 494 6.67 -25.98 4.04
N ALA A 495 7.39 -27.09 4.12
CA ALA A 495 7.79 -27.89 2.96
C ALA A 495 6.58 -28.38 2.14
N GLN A 496 5.45 -28.65 2.79
CA GLN A 496 4.21 -29.09 2.14
C GLN A 496 3.65 -28.03 1.20
N VAL A 497 3.71 -26.76 1.58
CA VAL A 497 3.32 -25.63 0.71
C VAL A 497 4.36 -25.42 -0.39
N ALA A 498 5.64 -25.44 -0.01
CA ALA A 498 6.74 -25.21 -0.94
C ALA A 498 6.82 -26.26 -2.06
N ALA A 499 6.34 -27.48 -1.81
CA ALA A 499 6.34 -28.55 -2.80
C ALA A 499 5.45 -28.25 -4.04
N PHE A 500 4.43 -27.40 -3.91
CA PHE A 500 3.54 -27.03 -5.01
C PHE A 500 4.08 -25.95 -5.94
N GLY A 501 5.19 -25.27 -5.56
CA GLY A 501 5.77 -24.19 -6.35
C GLY A 501 6.20 -24.64 -7.75
N ASP A 502 5.93 -23.81 -8.75
CA ASP A 502 6.51 -23.94 -10.08
C ASP A 502 7.98 -23.48 -10.05
N GLN A 503 8.23 -22.42 -9.32
CA GLN A 503 9.54 -21.87 -9.03
C GLN A 503 9.78 -21.87 -7.51
N HIS A 504 10.98 -22.23 -7.08
CA HIS A 504 11.34 -22.24 -5.67
C HIS A 504 12.59 -21.38 -5.45
N LEU A 505 12.40 -20.27 -4.77
CA LEU A 505 13.43 -19.31 -4.39
C LEU A 505 13.83 -19.53 -2.93
N VAL A 506 15.11 -19.65 -2.68
CA VAL A 506 15.67 -19.83 -1.33
C VAL A 506 16.46 -18.60 -0.95
N ILE A 507 16.15 -18.08 0.23
CA ILE A 507 16.89 -16.98 0.84
C ILE A 507 17.89 -17.58 1.83
N GLU A 508 19.16 -17.43 1.52
CA GLU A 508 20.26 -17.96 2.32
C GLU A 508 21.11 -16.83 2.88
N LYS A 509 21.62 -17.04 4.09
CA LYS A 509 22.57 -16.12 4.71
C LYS A 509 23.93 -16.78 4.81
N THR A 510 24.91 -16.27 4.05
CA THR A 510 26.28 -16.75 4.06
C THR A 510 27.20 -15.59 4.42
N ASP A 511 28.04 -15.77 5.44
CA ASP A 511 29.02 -14.79 5.91
C ASP A 511 28.45 -13.37 6.15
N GLY A 512 27.23 -13.31 6.71
CA GLY A 512 26.56 -12.04 7.01
C GLY A 512 25.92 -11.35 5.79
N THR A 513 25.96 -11.96 4.61
CA THR A 513 25.32 -11.49 3.38
C THR A 513 24.16 -12.40 3.03
N THR A 514 23.03 -11.80 2.70
CA THR A 514 21.84 -12.54 2.24
C THR A 514 21.82 -12.56 0.73
N SER A 515 21.64 -13.74 0.16
CA SER A 515 21.43 -13.99 -1.26
C SER A 515 20.09 -14.68 -1.50
N VAL A 516 19.55 -14.51 -2.70
CA VAL A 516 18.35 -15.22 -3.16
C VAL A 516 18.76 -16.04 -4.38
N ARG A 517 18.41 -17.32 -4.39
CA ARG A 517 18.68 -18.19 -5.52
C ARG A 517 17.52 -19.14 -5.80
N GLU A 518 17.35 -19.48 -7.03
CA GLU A 518 16.43 -20.52 -7.43
C GLU A 518 17.04 -21.91 -7.17
N VAL A 519 16.22 -22.83 -6.65
CA VAL A 519 16.58 -24.21 -6.43
C VAL A 519 15.72 -25.14 -7.26
N THR A 520 16.37 -26.09 -7.95
CA THR A 520 15.71 -27.08 -8.81
C THR A 520 16.22 -28.47 -8.54
N GLY A 521 15.50 -29.49 -8.98
CA GLY A 521 15.92 -30.89 -8.90
C GLY A 521 16.41 -31.32 -7.51
N ALA A 522 17.65 -31.80 -7.41
CA ALA A 522 18.23 -32.29 -6.16
C ALA A 522 18.42 -31.19 -5.09
N GLU A 523 18.66 -29.95 -5.49
CA GLU A 523 18.77 -28.82 -4.55
C GLU A 523 17.44 -28.51 -3.90
N ARG A 524 16.35 -28.55 -4.68
CA ARG A 524 15.00 -28.38 -4.18
C ARG A 524 14.61 -29.48 -3.19
N GLU A 525 14.98 -30.74 -3.49
CA GLU A 525 14.78 -31.84 -2.55
C GLU A 525 15.58 -31.65 -1.25
N ALA A 526 16.81 -31.15 -1.34
CA ALA A 526 17.65 -30.87 -0.18
C ALA A 526 17.02 -29.74 0.68
N GLU A 527 16.53 -28.68 0.07
CA GLU A 527 15.87 -27.58 0.78
C GLU A 527 14.58 -28.05 1.47
N LEU A 528 13.72 -28.79 0.77
CA LEU A 528 12.53 -29.35 1.38
C LEU A 528 12.88 -30.30 2.54
N THR A 529 13.97 -31.07 2.41
CA THR A 529 14.47 -31.92 3.50
C THR A 529 14.87 -31.07 4.72
N ARG A 530 15.61 -29.99 4.51
CA ARG A 530 15.99 -29.03 5.55
C ARG A 530 14.76 -28.41 6.23
N MET A 531 13.76 -27.98 5.45
CA MET A 531 12.52 -27.40 5.97
C MET A 531 11.73 -28.37 6.86
N MET A 532 11.83 -29.67 6.60
CA MET A 532 11.22 -30.73 7.44
C MET A 532 12.06 -31.11 8.66
N GLY A 533 13.17 -30.41 8.92
CA GLY A 533 14.09 -30.71 10.03
C GLY A 533 14.93 -31.97 9.81
N GLY A 534 14.99 -32.46 8.57
CA GLY A 534 15.79 -33.64 8.21
C GLY A 534 17.22 -33.26 7.80
N ASP A 535 18.17 -34.19 7.98
CA ASP A 535 19.50 -34.04 7.42
C ASP A 535 19.46 -34.20 5.88
N PRO A 536 19.86 -33.17 5.12
CA PRO A 536 19.92 -33.24 3.64
C PRO A 536 20.80 -34.37 3.09
N HIS A 537 21.69 -34.90 3.89
CA HIS A 537 22.55 -36.05 3.50
C HIS A 537 21.90 -37.41 3.81
N SER A 538 20.84 -37.44 4.61
CA SER A 538 20.10 -38.67 4.94
C SER A 538 19.23 -39.13 3.77
N GLN A 539 19.50 -40.35 3.29
CA GLN A 539 18.73 -40.95 2.21
C GLN A 539 17.23 -41.14 2.56
N ALA A 540 16.93 -41.41 3.84
CA ALA A 540 15.54 -41.54 4.30
C ALA A 540 14.79 -40.20 4.29
N ALA A 541 15.45 -39.11 4.71
CA ALA A 541 14.89 -37.80 4.72
C ALA A 541 14.64 -37.28 3.28
N ARG A 542 15.60 -37.49 2.36
CA ARG A 542 15.41 -37.18 0.93
C ARG A 542 14.26 -37.96 0.29
N ARG A 543 14.13 -39.26 0.57
CA ARG A 543 12.96 -40.06 0.10
C ARG A 543 11.64 -39.51 0.61
N HIS A 544 11.63 -38.90 1.78
CA HIS A 544 10.40 -38.24 2.30
C HIS A 544 10.12 -36.96 1.52
N ALA A 545 11.12 -36.12 1.27
CA ALA A 545 10.98 -34.93 0.43
C ALA A 545 10.50 -35.24 -0.99
N SER A 546 11.10 -36.25 -1.63
CA SER A 546 10.67 -36.73 -2.97
C SER A 546 9.21 -37.19 -2.97
N ARG A 547 8.73 -37.85 -1.90
CA ARG A 547 7.32 -38.25 -1.78
C ARG A 547 6.40 -37.03 -1.64
N VAL A 548 6.79 -36.01 -0.87
CA VAL A 548 6.00 -34.78 -0.74
C VAL A 548 5.90 -34.08 -2.09
N LEU A 549 7.00 -33.98 -2.85
CA LEU A 549 7.01 -33.43 -4.21
C LEU A 549 6.09 -34.23 -5.15
N ALA A 550 6.21 -35.56 -5.16
CA ALA A 550 5.39 -36.41 -6.02
C ALA A 550 3.90 -36.29 -5.69
N SER A 551 3.55 -36.18 -4.40
CA SER A 551 2.18 -35.96 -3.97
C SER A 551 1.65 -34.59 -4.44
N ALA A 552 2.46 -33.53 -4.34
CA ALA A 552 2.07 -32.20 -4.82
C ALA A 552 1.82 -32.18 -6.34
N VAL A 553 2.66 -32.85 -7.12
CA VAL A 553 2.50 -32.96 -8.58
C VAL A 553 1.19 -33.71 -8.92
N SER A 554 0.90 -34.83 -8.25
CA SER A 554 -0.32 -35.59 -8.50
C SER A 554 -1.61 -34.80 -8.18
N GLN A 555 -1.59 -34.02 -7.09
CA GLN A 555 -2.72 -33.17 -6.70
C GLN A 555 -2.88 -31.91 -7.58
N SER A 556 -1.81 -31.50 -8.27
CA SER A 556 -1.86 -30.33 -9.18
C SER A 556 -2.48 -30.66 -10.54
N GLN A 557 -2.55 -31.95 -10.91
CA GLN A 557 -3.08 -32.45 -12.20
C GLN A 557 -4.58 -32.79 -12.15
N GLY A 558 -5.17 -32.93 -10.98
CA GLY A 558 -6.60 -33.14 -10.76
C GLY A 558 -7.32 -31.83 -10.46
#